data_022b0bce6963689a3e800ca2c953fa97
#
_entry.id   022b0bce6963689a3e800ca2c953fa97
#
_cell.length_a   1.000
_cell.length_b   1.000
_cell.length_c   1.000
_cell.angle_alpha   90.00
_cell.angle_beta   90.00
_cell.angle_gamma   90.00
#
_symmetry.space_group_name_H-M   'P 1'
#
loop_
_entity.id
_entity.type
_entity.pdbx_description
1 polymer ?
#
loop_
_entity_poly.entity_id
_entity_poly.type
_entity_poly.pdbx_seq_one_letter_code
_entity_poly.pdbx_strand_id
1 'polypeptide(L)'
;MESKYKKKILFIGMPDMAIICLARLISDGFNIIGVVPPHPGEPTYDFMVQFAKKSGLNVLTYEKSINDPDFINKVKILNADLAVVCSYNKKFSPALLSSIISAQRSLILSGKLFLQIRISR
;
A
#
# COMPACT_ATOMS: atom_id res chain seq x y z
N MET A 1 -6.93 6.40 22.21
CA MET A 1 -5.77 6.60 21.41
C MET A 1 -5.46 5.42 20.53
N GLU A 2 -5.54 4.26 21.06
CA GLU A 2 -5.14 3.10 20.31
C GLU A 2 -6.06 2.71 19.20
N SER A 3 -7.37 2.96 19.34
CA SER A 3 -8.29 2.52 18.32
C SER A 3 -7.99 3.15 16.96
N LYS A 4 -7.55 4.42 16.96
CA LYS A 4 -7.23 5.11 15.73
C LYS A 4 -6.05 4.47 15.02
N TYR A 5 -5.07 3.98 15.78
CA TYR A 5 -3.82 3.48 15.22
C TYR A 5 -3.78 1.97 15.12
N LYS A 6 -4.87 1.31 15.44
CA LYS A 6 -4.94 -0.14 15.32
C LYS A 6 -5.22 -0.60 13.90
N LYS A 7 -5.74 0.28 13.06
CA LYS A 7 -6.03 -0.09 11.68
C LYS A 7 -4.76 -0.54 10.99
N LYS A 8 -4.84 -1.66 10.32
CA LYS A 8 -3.71 -2.22 9.59
C LYS A 8 -3.68 -1.63 8.19
N ILE A 9 -2.61 -0.93 7.89
CA ILE A 9 -2.50 -0.18 6.64
C ILE A 9 -1.50 -0.85 5.71
N LEU A 10 -1.93 -1.08 4.47
CA LEU A 10 -1.06 -1.46 3.37
C LEU A 10 -0.77 -0.21 2.56
N PHE A 11 0.49 0.14 2.42
CA PHE A 11 0.88 1.34 1.68
C PHE A 11 1.44 0.94 0.32
N ILE A 12 0.92 1.57 -0.74
CA ILE A 12 1.35 1.30 -2.12
C ILE A 12 1.73 2.63 -2.74
N GLY A 13 2.97 2.77 -3.21
CA GLY A 13 3.34 4.04 -3.78
C GLY A 13 4.70 4.05 -4.44
N MET A 14 4.89 5.06 -5.27
CA MET A 14 6.17 5.36 -5.90
C MET A 14 6.79 6.55 -5.20
N PRO A 15 8.12 6.64 -5.17
CA PRO A 15 8.81 7.73 -4.49
C PRO A 15 8.40 9.12 -4.95
N ASP A 16 8.98 10.10 -4.34
CA ASP A 16 8.60 11.50 -4.37
C ASP A 16 7.42 11.71 -3.45
N MET A 17 6.22 11.85 -3.99
CA MET A 17 5.05 12.09 -3.15
C MET A 17 4.82 10.96 -2.15
N ALA A 18 5.06 9.72 -2.58
CA ALA A 18 4.80 8.57 -1.71
C ALA A 18 5.73 8.56 -0.49
N ILE A 19 6.98 8.98 -0.67
CA ILE A 19 7.92 9.03 0.46
C ILE A 19 7.42 10.01 1.52
N ILE A 20 6.96 11.17 1.07
CA ILE A 20 6.45 12.19 1.98
C ILE A 20 5.23 11.65 2.73
N CYS A 21 4.32 11.04 1.98
CA CYS A 21 3.10 10.50 2.57
C CYS A 21 3.42 9.39 3.58
N LEU A 22 4.29 8.47 3.21
CA LEU A 22 4.65 7.36 4.08
C LEU A 22 5.36 7.85 5.33
N ALA A 23 6.29 8.80 5.17
CA ALA A 23 6.99 9.36 6.31
C ALA A 23 6.01 10.02 7.29
N ARG A 24 5.00 10.69 6.77
CA ARG A 24 4.01 11.33 7.63
C ARG A 24 3.19 10.29 8.37
N LEU A 25 2.78 9.23 7.69
CA LEU A 25 2.03 8.16 8.34
C LEU A 25 2.84 7.50 9.46
N ILE A 26 4.12 7.27 9.20
CA ILE A 26 5.01 6.70 10.22
C ILE A 26 5.13 7.65 11.39
N SER A 27 5.37 8.92 11.10
CA SER A 27 5.57 9.93 12.13
C SER A 27 4.34 10.08 13.02
N ASP A 28 3.16 9.93 12.45
CA ASP A 28 1.92 10.05 13.20
C ASP A 28 1.54 8.76 13.94
N GLY A 29 2.33 7.71 13.81
CA GLY A 29 2.12 6.49 14.59
C GLY A 29 1.15 5.50 14.00
N PHE A 30 0.82 5.62 12.73
CA PHE A 30 -0.07 4.67 12.09
C PHE A 30 0.60 3.31 11.92
N ASN A 31 -0.23 2.27 11.92
CA ASN A 31 0.25 0.89 11.85
C ASN A 31 0.38 0.46 10.40
N ILE A 32 1.57 0.63 9.83
CA ILE A 32 1.86 0.23 8.44
C ILE A 32 2.33 -1.22 8.47
N ILE A 33 1.51 -2.13 7.99
CA ILE A 33 1.83 -3.54 8.03
C ILE A 33 2.54 -4.04 6.77
N GLY A 34 2.57 -3.24 5.73
CA GLY A 34 3.27 -3.60 4.51
C GLY A 34 3.41 -2.41 3.60
N VAL A 35 4.48 -2.41 2.83
CA VAL A 35 4.76 -1.37 1.84
C VAL A 35 5.00 -2.06 0.51
N VAL A 36 4.29 -1.61 -0.52
CA VAL A 36 4.46 -2.12 -1.88
C VAL A 36 5.19 -1.07 -2.68
N PRO A 37 6.44 -1.33 -3.07
CA PRO A 37 7.21 -0.36 -3.88
C PRO A 37 6.81 -0.46 -5.34
N PRO A 38 7.38 0.41 -6.19
CA PRO A 38 7.15 0.28 -7.62
C PRO A 38 7.73 -1.03 -8.16
N HIS A 39 7.47 -1.28 -9.42
CA HIS A 39 7.99 -2.48 -10.09
C HIS A 39 9.52 -2.50 -10.01
N PRO A 40 10.14 -3.67 -9.85
CA PRO A 40 11.60 -3.74 -9.72
C PRO A 40 12.38 -3.10 -10.86
N GLY A 41 11.78 -2.97 -12.06
CA GLY A 41 12.45 -2.31 -13.16
C GLY A 41 12.44 -0.80 -13.10
N GLU A 42 11.70 -0.21 -12.18
CA GLU A 42 11.63 1.24 -12.06
C GLU A 42 12.88 1.80 -11.40
N PRO A 43 13.37 2.97 -11.85
CA PRO A 43 14.58 3.55 -11.27
C PRO A 43 14.44 3.85 -9.77
N THR A 44 13.24 4.07 -9.30
CA THR A 44 13.00 4.45 -7.91
C THR A 44 12.71 3.27 -7.01
N TYR A 45 12.76 2.05 -7.55
CA TYR A 45 12.43 0.85 -6.78
C TYR A 45 13.35 0.69 -5.56
N ASP A 46 14.65 0.76 -5.78
CA ASP A 46 15.61 0.54 -4.69
C ASP A 46 15.46 1.58 -3.60
N PHE A 47 15.21 2.81 -3.99
CA PHE A 47 15.05 3.88 -3.03
C PHE A 47 13.88 3.61 -2.10
N MET A 48 12.76 3.21 -2.67
CA MET A 48 11.56 2.93 -1.86
C MET A 48 11.77 1.74 -0.94
N VAL A 49 12.40 0.68 -1.46
CA VAL A 49 12.69 -0.51 -0.67
C VAL A 49 13.61 -0.16 0.50
N GLN A 50 14.66 0.60 0.24
CA GLN A 50 15.59 0.99 1.30
C GLN A 50 14.91 1.85 2.36
N PHE A 51 14.10 2.79 1.92
CA PHE A 51 13.40 3.65 2.87
C PHE A 51 12.50 2.83 3.79
N ALA A 52 11.73 1.92 3.20
CA ALA A 52 10.81 1.10 3.98
C ALA A 52 11.57 0.20 4.96
N LYS A 53 12.64 -0.42 4.50
CA LYS A 53 13.42 -1.32 5.35
C LYS A 53 14.08 -0.56 6.50
N LYS A 54 14.63 0.60 6.21
CA LYS A 54 15.25 1.42 7.27
C LYS A 54 14.23 1.89 8.28
N SER A 55 12.99 2.01 7.88
CA SER A 55 11.90 2.38 8.79
C SER A 55 11.33 1.19 9.54
N GLY A 56 11.89 0.00 9.33
CA GLY A 56 11.43 -1.20 10.03
C GLY A 56 10.15 -1.79 9.47
N LEU A 57 9.82 -1.49 8.23
CA LEU A 57 8.57 -1.90 7.64
C LEU A 57 8.74 -3.13 6.76
N ASN A 58 7.69 -3.94 6.68
CA ASN A 58 7.64 -5.10 5.83
C ASN A 58 7.43 -4.67 4.38
N VAL A 59 8.25 -5.20 3.46
CA VAL A 59 8.17 -4.84 2.04
C VAL A 59 7.59 -6.01 1.27
N LEU A 60 6.55 -5.74 0.48
CA LEU A 60 5.94 -6.74 -0.39
C LEU A 60 6.29 -6.41 -1.83
N THR A 61 6.95 -7.33 -2.52
CA THR A 61 7.36 -7.10 -3.89
C THR A 61 6.70 -8.11 -4.82
N TYR A 62 6.67 -7.77 -6.09
CA TYR A 62 6.19 -8.65 -7.15
C TYR A 62 7.20 -8.60 -8.29
N GLU A 63 7.26 -9.67 -9.08
CA GLU A 63 8.25 -9.74 -10.14
C GLU A 63 7.75 -9.19 -11.45
N LYS A 64 6.55 -9.57 -11.84
CA LYS A 64 6.02 -9.19 -13.15
C LYS A 64 4.92 -8.16 -13.06
N SER A 65 3.97 -8.37 -12.19
CA SER A 65 2.80 -7.51 -12.13
C SER A 65 2.24 -7.50 -10.71
N ILE A 66 1.77 -6.33 -10.31
CA ILE A 66 1.07 -6.20 -9.04
C ILE A 66 -0.22 -7.02 -9.04
N ASN A 67 -0.68 -7.43 -10.21
CA ASN A 67 -1.90 -8.20 -10.35
C ASN A 67 -1.67 -9.71 -10.42
N ASP A 68 -0.44 -10.16 -10.21
CA ASP A 68 -0.15 -11.60 -10.24
C ASP A 68 -0.83 -12.31 -9.07
N PRO A 69 -1.32 -13.54 -9.30
CA PRO A 69 -1.99 -14.29 -8.23
C PRO A 69 -1.13 -14.49 -6.99
N ASP A 70 0.16 -14.70 -7.17
CA ASP A 70 1.05 -14.88 -6.02
C ASP A 70 1.11 -13.63 -5.17
N PHE A 71 1.18 -12.46 -5.82
CA PHE A 71 1.21 -11.21 -5.08
C PHE A 71 -0.14 -10.96 -4.40
N ILE A 72 -1.23 -11.22 -5.09
CA ILE A 72 -2.56 -11.05 -4.53
C ILE A 72 -2.72 -11.91 -3.27
N ASN A 73 -2.17 -13.12 -3.29
CA ASN A 73 -2.19 -13.98 -2.11
C ASN A 73 -1.43 -13.36 -0.95
N LYS A 74 -0.28 -12.76 -1.22
CA LYS A 74 0.48 -12.07 -0.16
C LYS A 74 -0.35 -10.98 0.47
N VAL A 75 -1.07 -10.23 -0.35
CA VAL A 75 -1.91 -9.15 0.14
C VAL A 75 -3.06 -9.69 0.99
N LYS A 76 -3.68 -10.77 0.53
CA LYS A 76 -4.77 -11.39 1.29
C LYS A 76 -4.33 -11.83 2.68
N ILE A 77 -3.16 -12.43 2.75
CA ILE A 77 -2.64 -12.96 4.01
C ILE A 77 -2.44 -11.85 5.02
N LEU A 78 -2.03 -10.68 4.57
CA LEU A 78 -1.83 -9.54 5.47
C LEU A 78 -3.13 -9.08 6.11
N ASN A 79 -4.23 -9.25 5.42
CA ASN A 79 -5.55 -8.87 5.94
C ASN A 79 -5.59 -7.41 6.39
N ALA A 80 -5.12 -6.51 5.55
CA ALA A 80 -5.11 -5.08 5.86
C ALA A 80 -6.52 -4.53 5.96
N ASP A 81 -6.71 -3.55 6.83
CA ASP A 81 -7.99 -2.89 6.98
C ASP A 81 -8.15 -1.76 5.98
N LEU A 82 -7.04 -1.21 5.53
CA LEU A 82 -7.03 0.00 4.73
C LEU A 82 -5.82 -0.05 3.82
N ALA A 83 -5.99 0.37 2.59
CA ALA A 83 -4.86 0.56 1.68
C ALA A 83 -4.77 2.03 1.34
N VAL A 84 -3.56 2.56 1.41
CA VAL A 84 -3.27 3.93 1.00
C VAL A 84 -2.41 3.85 -0.25
N VAL A 85 -2.92 4.41 -1.35
CA VAL A 85 -2.20 4.39 -2.63
C VAL A 85 -1.80 5.81 -2.96
N CYS A 86 -0.52 6.01 -3.16
CA CYS A 86 0.02 7.34 -3.41
C CYS A 86 0.93 7.30 -4.63
N SER A 87 0.53 7.98 -5.69
CA SER A 87 1.36 8.13 -6.90
C SER A 87 1.80 6.77 -7.47
N TYR A 88 0.86 5.89 -7.70
CA TYR A 88 1.17 4.60 -8.29
C TYR A 88 0.64 4.56 -9.71
N ASN A 89 1.45 4.07 -10.65
CA ASN A 89 1.13 4.19 -12.07
C ASN A 89 0.61 2.92 -12.72
N LYS A 90 0.28 1.91 -11.94
CA LYS A 90 -0.25 0.66 -12.48
C LYS A 90 -1.73 0.53 -12.13
N LYS A 91 -2.47 -0.12 -13.02
CA LYS A 91 -3.88 -0.39 -12.75
C LYS A 91 -4.00 -1.61 -11.86
N PHE A 92 -4.99 -1.58 -10.99
CA PHE A 92 -5.27 -2.69 -10.10
C PHE A 92 -6.38 -3.53 -10.71
N SER A 93 -6.17 -4.85 -10.77
CA SER A 93 -7.19 -5.77 -11.26
C SER A 93 -8.32 -5.88 -10.24
N PRO A 94 -9.50 -6.31 -10.69
CA PRO A 94 -10.59 -6.56 -9.72
C PRO A 94 -10.21 -7.53 -8.62
N ALA A 95 -9.41 -8.56 -8.94
CA ALA A 95 -8.99 -9.52 -7.94
C ALA A 95 -8.11 -8.88 -6.88
N LEU A 96 -7.19 -8.00 -7.30
CA LEU A 96 -6.35 -7.29 -6.35
C LEU A 96 -7.18 -6.36 -5.48
N LEU A 97 -8.07 -5.61 -6.09
CA LEU A 97 -8.93 -4.71 -5.34
C LEU A 97 -9.76 -5.46 -4.31
N SER A 98 -10.30 -6.61 -4.70
CA SER A 98 -11.08 -7.42 -3.76
C SER A 98 -10.25 -7.89 -2.57
N SER A 99 -8.98 -8.19 -2.82
CA SER A 99 -8.11 -8.66 -1.73
C SER A 99 -7.78 -7.54 -0.75
N ILE A 100 -7.83 -6.29 -1.21
CA ILE A 100 -7.52 -5.14 -0.37
C ILE A 100 -8.76 -4.63 0.35
N ILE A 101 -9.87 -4.51 -0.37
CA ILE A 101 -11.05 -3.83 0.14
C ILE A 101 -12.22 -4.79 0.33
N SER A 102 -11.96 -5.96 0.86
CA SER A 102 -13.06 -6.88 1.13
C SER A 102 -13.77 -6.47 2.42
N ALA A 103 -15.06 -6.71 2.48
CA ALA A 103 -15.89 -6.40 3.66
C ALA A 103 -15.60 -4.99 4.11
N GLN A 104 -16.08 -4.08 4.17
CA GLN A 104 -16.01 -2.72 4.74
C GLN A 104 -14.63 -2.08 4.78
N ARG A 105 -13.62 -2.67 4.14
CA ARG A 105 -12.33 -2.01 4.10
C ARG A 105 -12.35 -0.87 3.12
N SER A 106 -11.33 -0.01 3.22
CA SER A 106 -11.26 1.18 2.42
C SER A 106 -9.99 1.22 1.59
N LEU A 107 -10.07 1.85 0.43
CA LEU A 107 -8.94 2.15 -0.40
C LEU A 107 -8.90 3.65 -0.59
N ILE A 108 -7.76 4.26 -0.26
CA ILE A 108 -7.58 5.70 -0.40
C ILE A 108 -6.52 5.95 -1.46
N LEU A 109 -6.89 6.70 -2.48
CA LEU A 109 -5.99 7.08 -3.56
C LEU A 109 -5.66 8.56 -3.43
N SER A 110 -4.39 8.88 -3.62
CA SER A 110 -3.98 10.27 -3.62
C SER A 110 -3.01 10.51 -4.77
N GLY A 111 -2.65 11.75 -4.99
CA GLY A 111 -1.85 12.16 -6.12
C GLY A 111 -2.66 13.08 -6.99
N LYS A 112 -2.59 12.88 -8.30
CA LYS A 112 -3.37 13.71 -9.21
C LYS A 112 -4.85 13.57 -8.99
N LEU A 113 -5.28 12.35 -8.76
CA LEU A 113 -6.65 12.06 -8.42
C LEU A 113 -6.73 11.78 -6.94
N PHE A 114 -7.77 12.29 -6.35
CA PHE A 114 -8.02 11.98 -4.97
C PHE A 114 -9.33 11.23 -4.89
N LEU A 115 -9.28 9.97 -4.51
CA LEU A 115 -10.45 9.11 -4.52
C LEU A 115 -10.42 8.19 -3.33
N GLN A 116 -11.57 8.06 -2.69
CA GLN A 116 -11.74 7.11 -1.60
C GLN A 116 -12.81 6.13 -1.99
N ILE A 117 -12.48 4.85 -1.87
CA ILE A 117 -13.42 3.78 -2.16
C ILE A 117 -13.71 3.05 -0.88
N ARG A 118 -14.98 2.92 -0.57
CA ARG A 118 -15.41 2.20 0.63
C ARG A 118 -16.44 1.18 0.25
N ILE A 119 -16.23 -0.05 0.69
CA ILE A 119 -17.16 -1.11 0.40
C ILE A 119 -17.84 -1.54 1.68
N SER A 120 -19.14 -1.55 1.66
CA SER A 120 -19.97 -1.99 2.78
C SER A 120 -20.73 -3.23 2.39
N ARG A 121 -20.92 -4.07 3.34
CA ARG A 121 -21.62 -5.31 3.08
C ARG A 121 -22.72 -5.52 4.06
#